data_829c0d16bc475ccdfe1a54892f99085b
#
_entry.id   829c0d16bc475ccdfe1a54892f99085b
#
_cell.length_a   1.000
_cell.length_b   1.000
_cell.length_c   1.000
_cell.angle_alpha   90.00
_cell.angle_beta   90.00
_cell.angle_gamma   90.00
#
_symmetry.space_group_name_H-M   'P 1'
#
loop_
_entity.id
_entity.type
_entity.pdbx_description
1 polymer ?
#
loop_
_entity_poly.entity_id
_entity_poly.type
_entity_poly.pdbx_seq_one_letter_code
_entity_poly.pdbx_strand_id
1 'polypeptide(L)'
;MADANSADALTVKSNVSPAFSIYYLLMVHDHMMYFGDKALVKRHLPAIDGILGFFDRNLSEQGLVGKSGGPIMRHRYWSFIDGAGVWDSGVPAATGKGSGSVTMESLLYLYGLQKAAELAEFAGRTDTAAEYRQRAGALSDAIRTYCFE
;
A
#
# COMPACT_ATOMS: atom_id res chain seq x y z
N MET A 1 -33.14 -33.07 5.32
CA MET A 1 -32.85 -31.66 4.88
C MET A 1 -31.40 -31.39 5.26
N ALA A 2 -30.50 -31.51 4.30
CA ALA A 2 -29.08 -31.17 4.54
C ALA A 2 -28.92 -29.65 4.39
N ASP A 3 -28.37 -29.05 5.43
CA ASP A 3 -28.10 -27.62 5.49
C ASP A 3 -27.20 -27.17 4.33
N ALA A 4 -27.72 -26.29 3.49
CA ALA A 4 -26.98 -25.63 2.38
C ALA A 4 -25.84 -24.69 2.87
N ASN A 5 -25.59 -24.64 4.17
CA ASN A 5 -24.60 -23.76 4.78
C ASN A 5 -23.19 -24.37 4.94
N SER A 6 -23.01 -25.66 4.65
CA SER A 6 -21.69 -26.29 4.88
C SER A 6 -20.73 -26.15 3.68
N ALA A 7 -21.24 -25.80 2.50
CA ALA A 7 -20.38 -25.58 1.32
C ALA A 7 -19.70 -24.21 1.30
N ASP A 8 -20.28 -23.20 1.96
CA ASP A 8 -19.71 -21.85 2.03
C ASP A 8 -18.56 -21.71 3.04
N ALA A 9 -18.45 -22.65 3.98
CA ALA A 9 -17.40 -22.62 5.00
C ALA A 9 -16.00 -22.98 4.47
N LEU A 10 -15.90 -23.53 3.27
CA LEU A 10 -14.64 -23.92 2.64
C LEU A 10 -14.15 -22.92 1.57
N THR A 11 -14.91 -21.90 1.27
CA THR A 11 -14.41 -20.80 0.44
C THR A 11 -13.53 -19.92 1.33
N VAL A 12 -12.26 -20.23 1.40
CA VAL A 12 -11.25 -19.34 1.96
C VAL A 12 -11.28 -18.05 1.11
N LYS A 13 -12.10 -17.10 1.52
CA LYS A 13 -12.03 -15.73 1.00
C LYS A 13 -10.66 -15.22 1.44
N SER A 14 -9.67 -15.29 0.56
CA SER A 14 -8.36 -14.69 0.84
C SER A 14 -8.54 -13.17 0.86
N ASN A 15 -8.73 -12.62 2.05
CA ASN A 15 -8.70 -11.19 2.28
C ASN A 15 -7.25 -10.74 2.18
N VAL A 16 -6.85 -10.24 1.02
CA VAL A 16 -5.54 -9.64 0.83
C VAL A 16 -5.65 -8.16 1.19
N SER A 17 -4.89 -7.73 2.19
CA SER A 17 -4.73 -6.30 2.49
C SER A 17 -3.49 -5.78 1.77
N PRO A 18 -3.65 -4.92 0.75
CA PRO A 18 -2.51 -4.35 0.03
C PRO A 18 -1.58 -3.54 0.95
N ALA A 19 -2.12 -2.89 1.97
CA ALA A 19 -1.33 -2.13 2.94
C ALA A 19 -0.24 -2.99 3.61
N PHE A 20 -0.53 -4.27 3.90
CA PHE A 20 0.47 -5.18 4.47
C PHE A 20 1.64 -5.49 3.53
N SER A 21 1.47 -5.32 2.23
CA SER A 21 2.59 -5.49 1.29
C SER A 21 3.65 -4.40 1.44
N ILE A 22 3.29 -3.22 1.94
CA ILE A 22 4.26 -2.17 2.27
C ILE A 22 5.15 -2.62 3.43
N TYR A 23 4.63 -3.32 4.43
CA TYR A 23 5.47 -3.84 5.53
C TYR A 23 6.53 -4.83 5.03
N TYR A 24 6.21 -5.64 4.00
CA TYR A 24 7.23 -6.48 3.37
C TYR A 24 8.39 -5.65 2.80
N LEU A 25 8.09 -4.56 2.10
CA LEU A 25 9.10 -3.62 1.60
C LEU A 25 9.93 -3.04 2.76
N LEU A 26 9.27 -2.64 3.84
CA LEU A 26 9.94 -2.09 5.02
C LEU A 26 10.87 -3.12 5.68
N MET A 27 10.47 -4.40 5.75
CA MET A 27 11.32 -5.48 6.24
C MET A 27 12.59 -5.65 5.39
N VAL A 28 12.48 -5.52 4.06
CA VAL A 28 13.65 -5.55 3.16
C VAL A 28 14.56 -4.35 3.40
N HIS A 29 13.97 -3.18 3.64
CA HIS A 29 14.71 -1.97 3.98
C HIS A 29 15.43 -2.12 5.32
N ASP A 30 14.77 -2.62 6.35
CA ASP A 30 15.38 -2.85 7.66
C ASP A 30 16.54 -3.85 7.55
N HIS A 31 16.37 -4.94 6.78
CA HIS A 31 17.44 -5.88 6.52
C HIS A 31 18.65 -5.20 5.83
N MET A 32 18.41 -4.32 4.86
CA MET A 32 19.47 -3.52 4.24
C MET A 32 20.21 -2.68 5.28
N MET A 33 19.47 -2.02 6.17
CA MET A 33 20.05 -1.14 7.19
C MET A 33 20.91 -1.90 8.21
N TYR A 34 20.50 -3.11 8.59
CA TYR A 34 21.23 -3.91 9.58
C TYR A 34 22.38 -4.69 8.98
N PHE A 35 22.26 -5.20 7.76
CA PHE A 35 23.19 -6.18 7.21
C PHE A 35 23.92 -5.72 5.95
N GLY A 36 23.45 -4.68 5.26
CA GLY A 36 24.07 -4.21 4.02
C GLY A 36 24.03 -5.24 2.88
N ASP A 37 23.12 -6.21 2.92
CA ASP A 37 23.03 -7.30 1.95
C ASP A 37 22.43 -6.84 0.61
N LYS A 38 23.33 -6.39 -0.26
CA LYS A 38 22.97 -5.92 -1.61
C LYS A 38 22.36 -7.01 -2.49
N ALA A 39 22.77 -8.26 -2.30
CA ALA A 39 22.26 -9.37 -3.10
C ALA A 39 20.82 -9.68 -2.75
N LEU A 40 20.48 -9.68 -1.46
CA LEU A 40 19.12 -9.83 -0.98
C LEU A 40 18.24 -8.69 -1.50
N VAL A 41 18.67 -7.44 -1.34
CA VAL A 41 17.92 -6.27 -1.83
C VAL A 41 17.61 -6.42 -3.32
N LYS A 42 18.61 -6.69 -4.16
CA LYS A 42 18.42 -6.88 -5.60
C LYS A 42 17.41 -7.98 -5.94
N ARG A 43 17.38 -9.06 -5.17
CA ARG A 43 16.44 -10.19 -5.36
C ARG A 43 14.99 -9.76 -5.11
N HIS A 44 14.76 -8.87 -4.16
CA HIS A 44 13.42 -8.46 -3.75
C HIS A 44 12.89 -7.21 -4.49
N LEU A 45 13.73 -6.46 -5.20
CA LEU A 45 13.30 -5.26 -5.93
C LEU A 45 12.16 -5.50 -6.93
N PRO A 46 12.11 -6.60 -7.73
CA PRO A 46 10.98 -6.82 -8.63
C PRO A 46 9.63 -6.95 -7.92
N ALA A 47 9.61 -7.56 -6.74
CA ALA A 47 8.41 -7.65 -5.92
C ALA A 47 8.01 -6.27 -5.37
N ILE A 48 8.99 -5.47 -4.95
CA ILE A 48 8.79 -4.10 -4.48
C ILE A 48 8.23 -3.22 -5.60
N ASP A 49 8.80 -3.30 -6.81
CA ASP A 49 8.29 -2.59 -8.00
C ASP A 49 6.82 -2.96 -8.26
N GLY A 50 6.47 -4.24 -8.13
CA GLY A 50 5.09 -4.73 -8.29
C GLY A 50 4.14 -4.17 -7.24
N ILE A 51 4.55 -4.12 -5.97
CA ILE A 51 3.78 -3.54 -4.86
C ILE A 51 3.51 -2.06 -5.12
N LEU A 52 4.55 -1.28 -5.41
CA LEU A 52 4.42 0.16 -5.63
C LEU A 52 3.60 0.45 -6.90
N GLY A 53 3.76 -0.35 -7.95
CA GLY A 53 2.95 -0.26 -9.16
C GLY A 53 1.47 -0.57 -8.92
N PHE A 54 1.13 -1.44 -7.95
CA PHE A 54 -0.25 -1.67 -7.57
C PHE A 54 -0.88 -0.40 -6.98
N PHE A 55 -0.23 0.24 -6.02
CA PHE A 55 -0.73 1.47 -5.42
C PHE A 55 -0.84 2.60 -6.44
N ASP A 56 0.16 2.76 -7.30
CA ASP A 56 0.20 3.79 -8.33
C ASP A 56 -1.01 3.71 -9.27
N ARG A 57 -1.36 2.51 -9.72
CA ARG A 57 -2.52 2.29 -10.59
C ARG A 57 -3.88 2.48 -9.89
N ASN A 58 -3.88 2.54 -8.57
CA ASN A 58 -5.10 2.69 -7.75
C ASN A 58 -5.19 4.05 -7.06
N LEU A 59 -4.39 5.03 -7.49
CA LEU A 59 -4.54 6.41 -7.02
C LEU A 59 -5.86 7.01 -7.53
N SER A 60 -6.48 7.84 -6.70
CA SER A 60 -7.64 8.64 -7.07
C SER A 60 -7.23 9.77 -8.03
N GLU A 61 -8.23 10.47 -8.60
CA GLU A 61 -8.00 11.69 -9.41
C GLU A 61 -7.23 12.78 -8.63
N GLN A 62 -7.32 12.77 -7.31
CA GLN A 62 -6.56 13.66 -6.43
C GLN A 62 -5.12 13.18 -6.17
N GLY A 63 -4.70 12.04 -6.71
CA GLY A 63 -3.40 11.44 -6.47
C GLY A 63 -3.23 10.80 -5.09
N LEU A 64 -4.32 10.49 -4.39
CA LEU A 64 -4.34 9.82 -3.08
C LEU A 64 -4.67 8.35 -3.22
N VAL A 65 -4.21 7.53 -2.28
CA VAL A 65 -4.60 6.11 -2.21
C VAL A 65 -6.09 6.03 -1.88
N GLY A 66 -6.88 5.50 -2.81
CA GLY A 66 -8.29 5.22 -2.60
C GLY A 66 -8.51 3.94 -1.78
N LYS A 67 -9.76 3.72 -1.33
CA LYS A 67 -10.13 2.42 -0.78
C LYS A 67 -9.81 1.34 -1.81
N SER A 68 -8.97 0.39 -1.44
CA SER A 68 -8.62 -0.77 -2.27
C SER A 68 -9.82 -1.72 -2.41
N GLY A 69 -10.94 -1.24 -2.86
CA GLY A 69 -12.18 -1.97 -2.88
C GLY A 69 -13.21 -1.31 -3.75
N GLY A 70 -12.96 -1.22 -5.05
CA GLY A 70 -14.03 -1.00 -6.02
C GLY A 70 -15.02 -2.18 -6.02
N PRO A 71 -16.18 -2.07 -6.68
CA PRO A 71 -17.20 -3.13 -6.70
C PRO A 71 -16.68 -4.51 -7.13
N ILE A 72 -15.63 -4.53 -7.94
CA ILE A 72 -14.98 -5.76 -8.43
C ILE A 72 -13.92 -6.27 -7.43
N MET A 73 -13.33 -5.39 -6.62
CA MET A 73 -12.26 -5.74 -5.69
C MET A 73 -12.74 -5.96 -4.24
N ARG A 74 -14.00 -5.66 -3.94
CA ARG A 74 -14.62 -5.79 -2.61
C ARG A 74 -14.42 -7.15 -1.95
N HIS A 75 -14.17 -8.19 -2.73
CA HIS A 75 -13.96 -9.55 -2.26
C HIS A 75 -12.51 -10.03 -2.30
N ARG A 76 -11.59 -9.23 -2.88
CA ARG A 76 -10.19 -9.61 -3.04
C ARG A 76 -9.24 -8.77 -2.19
N TYR A 77 -9.53 -7.49 -2.03
CA TYR A 77 -8.63 -6.54 -1.34
C TYR A 77 -9.40 -5.84 -0.23
N TRP A 78 -8.79 -5.77 0.90
CA TRP A 78 -9.33 -5.16 2.09
C TRP A 78 -8.41 -4.04 2.56
N SER A 79 -8.91 -2.80 2.53
CA SER A 79 -8.27 -1.68 3.21
C SER A 79 -8.47 -1.88 4.70
N PHE A 80 -7.41 -2.19 5.40
CA PHE A 80 -7.43 -2.38 6.85
C PHE A 80 -6.26 -1.62 7.47
N ILE A 81 -6.57 -0.79 8.45
CA ILE A 81 -5.58 -0.04 9.22
C ILE A 81 -5.51 -0.60 10.64
N ASP A 82 -6.66 -0.67 11.35
CA ASP A 82 -6.71 -1.17 12.71
C ASP A 82 -8.14 -1.59 13.10
N GLY A 83 -8.25 -2.39 14.16
CA GLY A 83 -9.52 -2.88 14.73
C GLY A 83 -10.23 -1.89 15.64
N ALA A 84 -10.07 -0.58 15.46
CA ALA A 84 -10.76 0.41 16.26
C ALA A 84 -12.29 0.32 16.07
N GLY A 85 -13.02 0.13 17.18
CA GLY A 85 -14.47 -0.15 17.15
C GLY A 85 -15.33 1.00 16.60
N VAL A 86 -14.76 2.18 16.41
CA VAL A 86 -15.43 3.35 15.81
C VAL A 86 -15.20 3.43 14.28
N TRP A 87 -14.40 2.56 13.72
CA TRP A 87 -14.07 2.56 12.29
C TRP A 87 -14.84 1.46 11.56
N ASP A 88 -15.45 1.80 10.44
CA ASP A 88 -16.12 0.83 9.59
C ASP A 88 -15.10 -0.13 8.98
N SER A 89 -15.25 -1.43 9.32
CA SER A 89 -14.40 -2.50 8.76
C SER A 89 -12.89 -2.29 8.96
N GLY A 90 -12.49 -1.57 10.03
CA GLY A 90 -11.09 -1.33 10.36
C GLY A 90 -10.42 -0.23 9.52
N VAL A 91 -11.20 0.62 8.87
CA VAL A 91 -10.72 1.76 8.08
C VAL A 91 -11.28 3.05 8.68
N PRO A 92 -10.45 4.07 8.98
CA PRO A 92 -10.95 5.37 9.40
C PRO A 92 -11.87 5.97 8.32
N ALA A 93 -12.74 6.88 8.73
CA ALA A 93 -13.57 7.62 7.79
C ALA A 93 -12.68 8.23 6.69
N ALA A 94 -13.17 8.17 5.45
CA ALA A 94 -12.44 8.74 4.34
C ALA A 94 -12.20 10.24 4.57
N THR A 95 -10.95 10.64 4.55
CA THR A 95 -10.51 11.99 4.91
C THR A 95 -10.24 12.88 3.70
N GLY A 96 -10.25 12.32 2.50
CA GLY A 96 -10.24 13.13 1.29
C GLY A 96 -11.66 13.63 0.98
N LYS A 97 -11.84 14.94 0.86
CA LYS A 97 -13.13 15.61 0.60
C LYS A 97 -13.95 14.90 -0.51
N GLY A 98 -14.72 13.87 -0.13
CA GLY A 98 -15.62 13.13 -1.03
C GLY A 98 -14.98 12.09 -1.97
N SER A 99 -13.66 11.91 -1.97
CA SER A 99 -12.96 11.01 -2.89
C SER A 99 -12.93 9.53 -2.48
N GLY A 100 -13.34 9.22 -1.25
CA GLY A 100 -13.16 7.87 -0.68
C GLY A 100 -11.70 7.48 -0.40
N SER A 101 -10.78 8.42 -0.49
CA SER A 101 -9.35 8.21 -0.21
C SER A 101 -9.09 8.11 1.28
N VAL A 102 -8.09 7.31 1.66
CA VAL A 102 -7.72 7.08 3.05
C VAL A 102 -6.35 7.70 3.30
N THR A 103 -6.31 8.74 4.13
CA THR A 103 -5.07 9.46 4.45
C THR A 103 -4.00 8.54 5.00
N MET A 104 -4.35 7.62 5.92
CA MET A 104 -3.38 6.72 6.53
C MET A 104 -2.75 5.76 5.53
N GLU A 105 -3.52 5.24 4.55
CA GLU A 105 -2.95 4.42 3.47
C GLU A 105 -2.07 5.25 2.54
N SER A 106 -2.44 6.50 2.26
CA SER A 106 -1.61 7.42 1.48
C SER A 106 -0.28 7.73 2.17
N LEU A 107 -0.30 7.94 3.49
CA LEU A 107 0.91 8.14 4.29
C LEU A 107 1.79 6.89 4.32
N LEU A 108 1.20 5.70 4.46
CA LEU A 108 1.93 4.44 4.43
C LEU A 108 2.58 4.21 3.05
N TYR A 109 1.84 4.49 1.97
CA TYR A 109 2.37 4.40 0.61
C TYR A 109 3.48 5.41 0.36
N LEU A 110 3.35 6.65 0.84
CA LEU A 110 4.38 7.67 0.79
C LEU A 110 5.67 7.19 1.47
N TYR A 111 5.55 6.64 2.67
CA TYR A 111 6.67 6.07 3.40
C TYR A 111 7.31 4.90 2.64
N GLY A 112 6.50 4.03 2.07
CA GLY A 112 6.97 2.93 1.22
C GLY A 112 7.77 3.43 0.00
N LEU A 113 7.31 4.47 -0.70
CA LEU A 113 8.02 5.07 -1.83
C LEU A 113 9.39 5.63 -1.42
N GLN A 114 9.47 6.31 -0.27
CA GLN A 114 10.71 6.85 0.25
C GLN A 114 11.72 5.72 0.54
N LYS A 115 11.29 4.65 1.20
CA LYS A 115 12.15 3.50 1.54
C LYS A 115 12.53 2.68 0.30
N ALA A 116 11.64 2.55 -0.66
CA ALA A 116 11.96 1.91 -1.95
C ALA A 116 13.00 2.72 -2.76
N ALA A 117 12.96 4.04 -2.70
CA ALA A 117 13.98 4.87 -3.33
C ALA A 117 15.37 4.62 -2.72
N GLU A 118 15.46 4.50 -1.40
CA GLU A 118 16.70 4.16 -0.70
C GLU A 118 17.20 2.75 -1.11
N LEU A 119 16.30 1.77 -1.19
CA LEU A 119 16.62 0.41 -1.64
C LEU A 119 17.11 0.37 -3.09
N ALA A 120 16.44 1.10 -3.98
CA ALA A 120 16.80 1.16 -5.40
C ALA A 120 18.18 1.81 -5.58
N GLU A 121 18.45 2.90 -4.86
CA GLU A 121 19.74 3.57 -4.88
C GLU A 121 20.86 2.67 -4.36
N PHE A 122 20.66 2.02 -3.21
CA PHE A 122 21.60 1.05 -2.65
C PHE A 122 21.91 -0.08 -3.62
N ALA A 123 20.91 -0.56 -4.37
CA ALA A 123 21.09 -1.59 -5.39
C ALA A 123 21.76 -1.10 -6.67
N GLY A 124 21.91 0.22 -6.85
CA GLY A 124 22.49 0.85 -8.04
C GLY A 124 21.47 1.16 -9.14
N ARG A 125 20.16 1.16 -8.83
CA ARG A 125 19.08 1.54 -9.76
C ARG A 125 18.71 3.02 -9.56
N THR A 126 19.62 3.90 -9.93
CA THR A 126 19.51 5.36 -9.67
C THR A 126 18.31 6.00 -10.34
N ASP A 127 17.99 5.61 -11.58
CA ASP A 127 16.84 6.15 -12.33
C ASP A 127 15.52 5.73 -11.64
N THR A 128 15.41 4.48 -11.20
CA THR A 128 14.26 4.00 -10.43
C THR A 128 14.14 4.73 -9.09
N ALA A 129 15.25 4.97 -8.41
CA ALA A 129 15.25 5.74 -7.17
C ALA A 129 14.75 7.18 -7.39
N ALA A 130 15.16 7.82 -8.48
CA ALA A 130 14.69 9.16 -8.86
C ALA A 130 13.18 9.16 -9.16
N GLU A 131 12.68 8.16 -9.89
CA GLU A 131 11.24 7.99 -10.16
C GLU A 131 10.44 7.84 -8.87
N TYR A 132 10.88 6.99 -7.95
CA TYR A 132 10.18 6.80 -6.67
C TYR A 132 10.17 8.08 -5.81
N ARG A 133 11.25 8.87 -5.81
CA ARG A 133 11.28 10.18 -5.16
C ARG A 133 10.32 11.17 -5.79
N GLN A 134 10.20 11.19 -7.11
CA GLN A 134 9.25 12.04 -7.82
C GLN A 134 7.81 11.66 -7.45
N ARG A 135 7.48 10.37 -7.47
CA ARG A 135 6.15 9.89 -7.05
C ARG A 135 5.86 10.22 -5.58
N ALA A 136 6.85 10.08 -4.71
CA ALA A 136 6.71 10.46 -3.30
C ALA A 136 6.45 11.97 -3.14
N GLY A 137 7.12 12.81 -3.92
CA GLY A 137 6.88 14.26 -3.94
C GLY A 137 5.44 14.60 -4.33
N ALA A 138 4.97 14.05 -5.46
CA ALA A 138 3.61 14.27 -5.94
C ALA A 138 2.55 13.81 -4.91
N LEU A 139 2.74 12.63 -4.30
CA LEU A 139 1.84 12.13 -3.27
C LEU A 139 1.86 13.00 -2.00
N SER A 140 3.05 13.47 -1.59
CA SER A 140 3.18 14.40 -0.46
C SER A 140 2.41 15.68 -0.67
N ASP A 141 2.48 16.26 -1.88
CA ASP A 141 1.75 17.48 -2.24
C ASP A 141 0.24 17.23 -2.27
N ALA A 142 -0.20 16.10 -2.80
CA ALA A 142 -1.60 15.69 -2.76
C ALA A 142 -2.13 15.53 -1.32
N ILE A 143 -1.35 14.88 -0.45
CA ILE A 143 -1.69 14.74 0.98
C ILE A 143 -1.83 16.11 1.64
N ARG A 144 -0.87 17.01 1.44
CA ARG A 144 -0.93 18.38 2.00
C ARG A 144 -2.14 19.15 1.51
N THR A 145 -2.49 19.00 0.23
CA THR A 145 -3.60 19.73 -0.38
C THR A 145 -4.97 19.24 0.08
N TYR A 146 -5.13 17.94 0.25
CA TYR A 146 -6.45 17.34 0.40
C TYR A 146 -6.72 16.70 1.76
N CYS A 147 -5.69 16.44 2.55
CA CYS A 147 -5.83 15.71 3.83
C CYS A 147 -5.65 16.60 5.06
N PHE A 148 -5.15 17.80 4.91
CA PHE A 148 -5.04 18.78 6.01
C PHE A 148 -5.98 19.96 5.76
N GLU A 149 -6.58 20.45 6.84
CA GLU A 149 -7.36 21.68 6.90
C GLU A 149 -6.47 22.86 7.27
#